data_1c8f5e8f01e8ab04ebd1fa0200ef6a8a
#
_entry.id   1c8f5e8f01e8ab04ebd1fa0200ef6a8a
#
_cell.length_a   1.000
_cell.length_b   1.000
_cell.length_c   1.000
_cell.angle_alpha   90.00
_cell.angle_beta   90.00
_cell.angle_gamma   90.00
#
_symmetry.space_group_name_H-M   'P 1'
#
loop_
_entity.id
_entity.type
_entity.pdbx_description
1 polymer ?
#
loop_
_entity_poly.entity_id
_entity_poly.type
_entity_poly.pdbx_seq_one_letter_code
_entity_poly.pdbx_strand_id
1 'polypeptide(L)'
;MRRPDPPLANLVKGEFWAAGPNLLVPEITKFLETHNKEIPDMDAFYDAVAKSYVDVIPQIDSASILELWINKEVISEPEMPVALSNESKELYAGLIGNGNVDAWNVYANRLARSEAWYRYYDAAFAILAGKEPVNELLTDLPFEFDPETRILSFPDDPRLDGLDIKELRLP
;
A
#
# COMPACT_ATOMS: atom_id res chain seq x y z
N MET A 1 11.12 13.66 18.63
CA MET A 1 12.00 12.70 17.95
C MET A 1 11.11 11.83 17.10
N ARG A 2 11.02 12.08 15.78
CA ARG A 2 10.20 11.29 14.86
C ARG A 2 10.81 9.88 14.78
N ARG A 3 10.03 8.84 15.05
CA ARG A 3 10.45 7.50 14.62
C ARG A 3 10.53 7.56 13.09
N PRO A 4 11.63 7.11 12.46
CA PRO A 4 11.60 6.91 11.03
C PRO A 4 10.45 5.92 10.76
N ASP A 5 9.48 6.36 9.96
CA ASP A 5 8.43 5.47 9.50
C ASP A 5 9.10 4.27 8.84
N PRO A 6 8.68 3.04 9.16
CA PRO A 6 9.25 1.89 8.51
C PRO A 6 9.04 2.08 7.00
N PRO A 7 10.10 1.94 6.18
CA PRO A 7 9.92 1.99 4.73
C PRO A 7 8.77 1.08 4.34
N LEU A 8 7.94 1.50 3.40
CA LEU A 8 6.79 0.72 2.90
C LEU A 8 7.19 -0.71 2.56
N ALA A 9 8.41 -0.89 2.02
CA ALA A 9 9.04 -2.18 1.81
C ALA A 9 9.05 -3.08 3.06
N ASN A 10 9.25 -2.54 4.27
CA ASN A 10 9.22 -3.33 5.49
C ASN A 10 7.80 -3.76 5.87
N LEU A 11 6.81 -2.99 5.50
CA LEU A 11 5.41 -3.32 5.72
C LEU A 11 4.98 -4.47 4.80
N VAL A 12 5.31 -4.39 3.50
CA VAL A 12 5.07 -5.46 2.52
C VAL A 12 5.81 -6.74 2.92
N LYS A 13 7.08 -6.64 3.35
CA LYS A 13 7.83 -7.77 3.89
C LYS A 13 7.18 -8.36 5.14
N GLY A 14 6.73 -7.50 6.06
CA GLY A 14 6.06 -7.92 7.28
C GLY A 14 4.76 -8.67 6.98
N GLU A 15 3.97 -8.20 6.03
CA GLU A 15 2.76 -8.89 5.59
C GLU A 15 3.05 -10.22 4.89
N PHE A 16 4.06 -10.27 4.03
CA PHE A 16 4.48 -11.54 3.41
C PHE A 16 4.85 -12.59 4.47
N TRP A 17 5.66 -12.21 5.47
CA TRP A 17 6.04 -13.12 6.54
C TRP A 17 4.89 -13.49 7.47
N ALA A 18 3.93 -12.61 7.67
CA ALA A 18 2.75 -12.89 8.48
C ALA A 18 1.67 -13.68 7.71
N ALA A 19 1.44 -13.33 6.44
CA ALA A 19 0.40 -13.92 5.61
C ALA A 19 0.84 -15.23 4.95
N GLY A 20 2.12 -15.35 4.56
CA GLY A 20 2.62 -16.52 3.85
C GLY A 20 2.29 -17.84 4.55
N PRO A 21 2.77 -18.09 5.78
CA PRO A 21 2.50 -19.33 6.49
C PRO A 21 1.05 -19.51 6.92
N ASN A 22 0.34 -18.42 7.21
CA ASN A 22 -0.98 -18.47 7.84
C ASN A 22 -2.15 -18.39 6.83
N LEU A 23 -1.92 -17.83 5.65
CA LEU A 23 -2.94 -17.68 4.62
C LEU A 23 -2.60 -18.43 3.34
N LEU A 24 -1.42 -18.19 2.78
CA LEU A 24 -1.05 -18.79 1.49
C LEU A 24 -0.92 -20.32 1.56
N VAL A 25 -0.25 -20.86 2.57
CA VAL A 25 -0.09 -22.32 2.69
C VAL A 25 -1.42 -23.04 2.87
N PRO A 26 -2.32 -22.61 3.77
CA PRO A 26 -3.65 -23.22 3.89
C PRO A 26 -4.52 -23.08 2.61
N GLU A 27 -4.47 -21.93 1.94
CA GLU A 27 -5.22 -21.71 0.69
C GLU A 27 -4.72 -22.62 -0.44
N ILE A 28 -3.41 -22.75 -0.59
CA ILE A 28 -2.77 -23.67 -1.55
C ILE A 28 -3.17 -25.11 -1.23
N THR A 29 -3.04 -25.54 0.02
CA THR A 29 -3.38 -26.89 0.45
C THR A 29 -4.85 -27.19 0.15
N LYS A 30 -5.75 -26.29 0.51
CA LYS A 30 -7.18 -26.41 0.24
C LYS A 30 -7.50 -26.47 -1.25
N PHE A 31 -6.82 -25.66 -2.07
CA PHE A 31 -6.98 -25.68 -3.51
C PHE A 31 -6.59 -27.05 -4.10
N LEU A 32 -5.43 -27.57 -3.70
CA LEU A 32 -4.91 -28.86 -4.15
C LEU A 32 -5.86 -30.01 -3.77
N GLU A 33 -6.30 -30.05 -2.52
CA GLU A 33 -7.26 -31.04 -2.02
C GLU A 33 -8.60 -30.97 -2.77
N THR A 34 -9.13 -29.75 -2.97
CA THR A 34 -10.43 -29.55 -3.62
C THR A 34 -10.42 -29.98 -5.09
N HIS A 35 -9.32 -29.79 -5.79
CA HIS A 35 -9.20 -30.07 -7.21
C HIS A 35 -8.51 -31.41 -7.50
N ASN A 36 -8.13 -32.15 -6.47
CA ASN A 36 -7.34 -33.39 -6.57
C ASN A 36 -6.13 -33.23 -7.49
N LYS A 37 -5.43 -32.11 -7.33
CA LYS A 37 -4.23 -31.74 -8.11
C LYS A 37 -2.99 -31.90 -7.25
N GLU A 38 -1.89 -32.30 -7.88
CA GLU A 38 -0.54 -32.25 -7.30
C GLU A 38 0.27 -31.20 -8.06
N ILE A 39 1.10 -30.49 -7.32
CA ILE A 39 2.08 -29.57 -7.91
C ILE A 39 3.44 -30.25 -7.88
N PRO A 40 3.98 -30.66 -9.04
CA PRO A 40 5.23 -31.43 -9.10
C PRO A 40 6.48 -30.59 -8.77
N ASP A 41 6.36 -29.26 -8.85
CA ASP A 41 7.45 -28.29 -8.72
C ASP A 41 7.17 -27.29 -7.56
N MET A 42 6.73 -27.80 -6.41
CA MET A 42 6.29 -26.99 -5.26
C MET A 42 7.36 -25.99 -4.78
N ASP A 43 8.63 -26.39 -4.74
CA ASP A 43 9.72 -25.50 -4.32
C ASP A 43 9.88 -24.34 -5.31
N ALA A 44 9.87 -24.61 -6.62
CA ALA A 44 9.93 -23.58 -7.65
C ALA A 44 8.70 -22.67 -7.62
N PHE A 45 7.54 -23.22 -7.28
CA PHE A 45 6.32 -22.44 -7.08
C PHE A 45 6.44 -21.47 -5.89
N TYR A 46 6.91 -21.92 -4.74
CA TYR A 46 7.13 -21.05 -3.59
C TYR A 46 8.18 -19.97 -3.86
N ASP A 47 9.27 -20.31 -4.54
CA ASP A 47 10.29 -19.34 -4.96
C ASP A 47 9.69 -18.28 -5.90
N ALA A 48 8.83 -18.66 -6.81
CA ALA A 48 8.14 -17.75 -7.72
C ALA A 48 7.18 -16.81 -6.97
N VAL A 49 6.42 -17.33 -6.01
CA VAL A 49 5.54 -16.53 -5.14
C VAL A 49 6.38 -15.55 -4.33
N ALA A 50 7.45 -16.00 -3.67
CA ALA A 50 8.35 -15.14 -2.90
C ALA A 50 8.95 -14.03 -3.78
N LYS A 51 9.39 -14.37 -4.99
CA LYS A 51 9.93 -13.42 -5.96
C LYS A 51 8.90 -12.35 -6.36
N SER A 52 7.64 -12.72 -6.58
CA SER A 52 6.60 -11.75 -6.94
C SER A 52 6.43 -10.65 -5.87
N TYR A 53 6.50 -11.00 -4.59
CA TYR A 53 6.47 -10.02 -3.50
C TYR A 53 7.72 -9.14 -3.48
N VAL A 54 8.90 -9.70 -3.79
CA VAL A 54 10.15 -8.93 -3.85
C VAL A 54 10.11 -7.94 -5.02
N ASP A 55 9.56 -8.33 -6.16
CA ASP A 55 9.49 -7.50 -7.36
C ASP A 55 8.50 -6.32 -7.24
N VAL A 56 7.54 -6.39 -6.32
CA VAL A 56 6.62 -5.28 -6.00
C VAL A 56 7.29 -4.17 -5.20
N ILE A 57 8.23 -4.51 -4.32
CA ILE A 57 8.86 -3.54 -3.40
C ILE A 57 9.52 -2.36 -4.14
N PRO A 58 10.35 -2.56 -5.18
CA PRO A 58 10.96 -1.45 -5.91
C PRO A 58 9.93 -0.54 -6.61
N GLN A 59 8.80 -1.08 -7.05
CA GLN A 59 7.74 -0.29 -7.68
C GLN A 59 7.10 0.67 -6.67
N ILE A 60 6.85 0.20 -5.46
CA ILE A 60 6.32 1.01 -4.35
C ILE A 60 7.37 2.03 -3.90
N ASP A 61 8.61 1.62 -3.67
CA ASP A 61 9.67 2.49 -3.17
C ASP A 61 10.07 3.58 -4.18
N SER A 62 9.86 3.35 -5.48
CA SER A 62 10.16 4.33 -6.54
C SER A 62 9.02 5.31 -6.80
N ALA A 63 7.80 4.97 -6.43
CA ALA A 63 6.65 5.84 -6.63
C ALA A 63 6.60 6.95 -5.55
N SER A 64 6.25 8.16 -5.96
CA SER A 64 5.95 9.22 -5.01
C SER A 64 4.64 8.93 -4.27
N ILE A 65 4.47 9.52 -3.09
CA ILE A 65 3.22 9.41 -2.33
C ILE A 65 2.02 9.91 -3.15
N LEU A 66 2.22 10.96 -3.94
CA LEU A 66 1.18 11.47 -4.83
C LEU A 66 0.80 10.46 -5.93
N GLU A 67 1.78 9.79 -6.54
CA GLU A 67 1.51 8.74 -7.52
C GLU A 67 0.75 7.57 -6.90
N LEU A 68 1.14 7.12 -5.72
CA LEU A 68 0.42 6.07 -4.98
C LEU A 68 -1.03 6.47 -4.64
N TRP A 69 -1.28 7.76 -4.48
CA TRP A 69 -2.62 8.28 -4.21
C TRP A 69 -3.48 8.39 -5.47
N ILE A 70 -2.97 9.03 -6.52
CA ILE A 70 -3.73 9.34 -7.74
C ILE A 70 -3.84 8.15 -8.67
N ASN A 71 -2.72 7.42 -8.86
CA ASN A 71 -2.66 6.30 -9.78
C ASN A 71 -3.00 5.00 -9.04
N LYS A 72 -4.17 4.43 -9.36
CA LYS A 72 -4.62 3.17 -8.75
C LYS A 72 -3.93 1.92 -9.32
N GLU A 73 -3.06 2.08 -10.31
CA GLU A 73 -2.37 1.01 -11.02
C GLU A 73 -0.85 1.23 -11.01
N VAL A 74 -0.29 1.62 -9.86
CA VAL A 74 1.15 1.84 -9.72
C VAL A 74 1.93 0.54 -9.77
N ILE A 75 1.32 -0.52 -9.23
CA ILE A 75 1.92 -1.85 -9.18
C ILE A 75 1.42 -2.66 -10.36
N SER A 76 2.36 -3.06 -11.21
CA SER A 76 2.08 -3.94 -12.35
C SER A 76 2.11 -5.41 -11.97
N GLU A 77 1.42 -6.24 -12.75
CA GLU A 77 1.48 -7.68 -12.58
C GLU A 77 2.92 -8.21 -12.73
N PRO A 78 3.36 -9.09 -11.81
CA PRO A 78 4.64 -9.75 -11.96
C PRO A 78 4.63 -10.68 -13.17
N GLU A 79 5.77 -10.78 -13.84
CA GLU A 79 5.91 -11.68 -14.97
C GLU A 79 5.67 -13.14 -14.57
N MET A 80 4.91 -13.86 -15.40
CA MET A 80 4.67 -15.28 -15.18
C MET A 80 5.98 -16.08 -15.25
N PRO A 81 6.36 -16.81 -14.19
CA PRO A 81 7.60 -17.58 -14.20
C PRO A 81 7.61 -18.68 -15.25
N VAL A 82 8.59 -18.63 -16.14
CA VAL A 82 8.69 -19.57 -17.27
C VAL A 82 8.94 -21.02 -16.81
N ALA A 83 9.66 -21.17 -15.69
CA ALA A 83 10.11 -22.47 -15.18
C ALA A 83 9.01 -23.31 -14.52
N LEU A 84 7.83 -22.72 -14.24
CA LEU A 84 6.73 -23.44 -13.61
C LEU A 84 6.02 -24.40 -14.57
N SER A 85 5.54 -25.52 -14.04
CA SER A 85 4.60 -26.42 -14.73
C SER A 85 3.29 -25.70 -15.07
N ASN A 86 2.47 -26.26 -15.93
CA ASN A 86 1.18 -25.64 -16.28
C ASN A 86 0.24 -25.56 -15.06
N GLU A 87 0.23 -26.58 -14.23
CA GLU A 87 -0.56 -26.64 -13.01
C GLU A 87 -0.12 -25.54 -12.01
N SER A 88 1.19 -25.37 -11.85
CA SER A 88 1.77 -24.32 -11.02
C SER A 88 1.49 -22.93 -11.56
N LYS A 89 1.49 -22.74 -12.89
CA LYS A 89 1.13 -21.46 -13.53
C LYS A 89 -0.34 -21.09 -13.32
N GLU A 90 -1.25 -22.06 -13.41
CA GLU A 90 -2.67 -21.81 -13.15
C GLU A 90 -2.88 -21.35 -11.68
N LEU A 91 -2.24 -22.04 -10.74
CA LEU A 91 -2.33 -21.69 -9.34
C LEU A 91 -1.67 -20.32 -9.06
N TYR A 92 -0.51 -20.06 -9.64
CA TYR A 92 0.20 -18.80 -9.53
C TYR A 92 -0.66 -17.63 -10.05
N ALA A 93 -1.25 -17.77 -11.24
CA ALA A 93 -2.15 -16.77 -11.80
C ALA A 93 -3.37 -16.50 -10.91
N GLY A 94 -3.93 -17.53 -10.30
CA GLY A 94 -5.06 -17.40 -9.37
C GLY A 94 -4.71 -16.72 -8.06
N LEU A 95 -3.51 -16.98 -7.52
CA LEU A 95 -3.05 -16.42 -6.24
C LEU A 95 -2.38 -15.06 -6.37
N ILE A 96 -1.63 -14.83 -7.43
CA ILE A 96 -0.77 -13.66 -7.59
C ILE A 96 -1.31 -12.70 -8.66
N GLY A 97 -1.89 -13.21 -9.76
CA GLY A 97 -2.28 -12.38 -10.91
C GLY A 97 -3.47 -11.47 -10.60
N ASN A 98 -4.66 -12.03 -10.49
CA ASN A 98 -5.91 -11.24 -10.57
C ASN A 98 -6.38 -10.63 -9.23
N GLY A 99 -5.85 -11.02 -8.10
CA GLY A 99 -6.34 -10.55 -6.79
C GLY A 99 -5.31 -9.80 -5.97
N ASN A 100 -4.03 -10.14 -6.08
CA ASN A 100 -2.99 -9.57 -5.24
C ASN A 100 -2.48 -8.22 -5.75
N VAL A 101 -2.38 -8.01 -7.07
CA VAL A 101 -1.95 -6.72 -7.63
C VAL A 101 -2.96 -5.64 -7.27
N ASP A 102 -4.24 -5.92 -7.42
CA ASP A 102 -5.31 -4.99 -7.00
C ASP A 102 -5.24 -4.72 -5.50
N ALA A 103 -5.03 -5.76 -4.69
CA ALA A 103 -4.87 -5.61 -3.25
C ALA A 103 -3.65 -4.74 -2.90
N TRP A 104 -2.51 -4.93 -3.57
CA TRP A 104 -1.32 -4.12 -3.36
C TRP A 104 -1.51 -2.66 -3.79
N ASN A 105 -2.18 -2.41 -4.91
CA ASN A 105 -2.52 -1.05 -5.33
C ASN A 105 -3.47 -0.38 -4.33
N VAL A 106 -4.48 -1.09 -3.82
CA VAL A 106 -5.36 -0.60 -2.75
C VAL A 106 -4.55 -0.31 -1.48
N TYR A 107 -3.58 -1.17 -1.17
CA TYR A 107 -2.73 -1.00 0.01
C TYR A 107 -1.82 0.22 -0.11
N ALA A 108 -1.17 0.40 -1.26
CA ALA A 108 -0.34 1.56 -1.55
C ALA A 108 -1.15 2.87 -1.44
N ASN A 109 -2.38 2.88 -1.98
CA ASN A 109 -3.29 4.02 -1.85
C ASN A 109 -3.67 4.30 -0.39
N ARG A 110 -3.97 3.27 0.41
CA ARG A 110 -4.25 3.42 1.86
C ARG A 110 -3.07 3.98 2.62
N LEU A 111 -1.86 3.62 2.23
CA LEU A 111 -0.65 4.15 2.84
C LEU A 111 -0.50 5.64 2.53
N ALA A 112 -0.64 6.04 1.26
CA ALA A 112 -0.59 7.45 0.87
C ALA A 112 -1.61 8.28 1.67
N ARG A 113 -2.82 7.73 1.84
CA ARG A 113 -3.86 8.34 2.69
C ARG A 113 -3.42 8.48 4.15
N SER A 114 -2.81 7.44 4.71
CA SER A 114 -2.34 7.47 6.11
C SER A 114 -1.24 8.51 6.29
N GLU A 115 -0.30 8.62 5.36
CA GLU A 115 0.76 9.64 5.37
C GLU A 115 0.20 11.07 5.27
N ALA A 116 -0.81 11.29 4.42
CA ALA A 116 -1.52 12.56 4.32
C ALA A 116 -2.19 12.92 5.67
N TRP A 117 -2.82 11.96 6.35
CA TRP A 117 -3.38 12.14 7.68
C TRP A 117 -2.33 12.49 8.74
N TYR A 118 -1.19 11.81 8.77
CA TYR A 118 -0.11 12.14 9.70
C TYR A 118 0.38 13.57 9.48
N ARG A 119 0.54 13.99 8.24
CA ARG A 119 0.95 15.36 7.91
C ARG A 119 -0.09 16.39 8.38
N TYR A 120 -1.37 16.07 8.27
CA TYR A 120 -2.46 16.92 8.73
C TYR A 120 -2.43 17.12 10.24
N TYR A 121 -2.23 16.06 11.02
CA TYR A 121 -2.07 16.16 12.46
C TYR A 121 -0.79 16.89 12.86
N ASP A 122 0.33 16.69 12.15
CA ASP A 122 1.56 17.44 12.37
C ASP A 122 1.31 18.96 12.19
N ALA A 123 0.55 19.35 11.17
CA ALA A 123 0.17 20.75 10.94
C ALA A 123 -0.72 21.28 12.09
N ALA A 124 -1.70 20.52 12.54
CA ALA A 124 -2.53 20.88 13.67
C ALA A 124 -1.71 21.12 14.95
N PHE A 125 -0.76 20.23 15.26
CA PHE A 125 0.13 20.41 16.41
C PHE A 125 1.09 21.59 16.24
N ALA A 126 1.56 21.87 15.03
CA ALA A 126 2.39 23.05 14.78
C ALA A 126 1.61 24.35 15.06
N ILE A 127 0.38 24.46 14.57
CA ILE A 127 -0.51 25.62 14.83
C ILE A 127 -0.77 25.79 16.33
N LEU A 128 -1.11 24.72 17.04
CA LEU A 128 -1.32 24.76 18.49
C LEU A 128 -0.07 25.16 19.27
N ALA A 129 1.11 24.87 18.75
CA ALA A 129 2.38 25.29 19.33
C ALA A 129 2.83 26.69 18.90
N GLY A 130 1.99 27.43 18.14
CA GLY A 130 2.34 28.75 17.62
C GLY A 130 3.46 28.72 16.56
N LYS A 131 3.61 27.60 15.86
CA LYS A 131 4.58 27.41 14.79
C LYS A 131 3.88 27.39 13.44
N GLU A 132 4.64 27.76 12.41
CA GLU A 132 4.17 27.63 11.04
C GLU A 132 3.98 26.14 10.68
N PRO A 133 2.81 25.74 10.16
CA PRO A 133 2.59 24.37 9.74
C PRO A 133 3.37 24.05 8.46
N VAL A 134 3.75 22.80 8.30
CA VAL A 134 4.28 22.29 7.03
C VAL A 134 3.14 22.16 6.02
N ASN A 135 3.47 22.22 4.74
CA ASN A 135 2.51 21.98 3.67
C ASN A 135 1.95 20.55 3.73
N GLU A 136 0.79 20.35 3.11
CA GLU A 136 0.25 19.01 2.98
C GLU A 136 1.15 18.15 2.07
N LEU A 137 1.00 16.82 2.17
CA LEU A 137 2.01 15.91 1.64
C LEU A 137 1.87 15.61 0.14
N LEU A 138 0.64 15.63 -0.38
CA LEU A 138 0.37 15.12 -1.73
C LEU A 138 0.63 16.18 -2.80
N THR A 139 0.24 17.41 -2.55
CA THR A 139 0.33 18.51 -3.53
C THR A 139 1.34 19.57 -3.15
N ASP A 140 1.90 19.49 -1.94
CA ASP A 140 2.80 20.48 -1.34
C ASP A 140 2.15 21.87 -1.20
N LEU A 141 0.83 21.93 -1.11
CA LEU A 141 0.09 23.17 -0.86
C LEU A 141 -0.05 23.40 0.67
N PRO A 142 -0.17 24.66 1.11
CA PRO A 142 -0.40 24.95 2.52
C PRO A 142 -1.80 24.46 2.93
N PHE A 143 -1.89 23.96 4.17
CA PHE A 143 -3.19 23.74 4.80
C PHE A 143 -3.90 25.08 5.00
N GLU A 144 -5.22 25.07 4.91
CA GLU A 144 -6.03 26.24 5.19
C GLU A 144 -6.41 26.27 6.67
N PHE A 145 -6.04 27.33 7.37
CA PHE A 145 -6.39 27.53 8.78
C PHE A 145 -7.13 28.85 8.96
N ASP A 146 -8.36 28.75 9.45
CA ASP A 146 -9.13 29.92 9.84
C ASP A 146 -8.95 30.18 11.36
N PRO A 147 -8.29 31.27 11.76
CA PRO A 147 -8.04 31.59 13.16
C PRO A 147 -9.30 32.01 13.93
N GLU A 148 -10.38 32.46 13.25
CA GLU A 148 -11.62 32.88 13.90
C GLU A 148 -12.47 31.66 14.29
N THR A 149 -12.64 30.72 13.39
CA THR A 149 -13.39 29.48 13.64
C THR A 149 -12.53 28.38 14.25
N ARG A 150 -11.19 28.55 14.16
CA ARG A 150 -10.18 27.56 14.56
C ARG A 150 -10.29 26.24 13.78
N ILE A 151 -10.72 26.34 12.54
CA ILE A 151 -10.84 25.19 11.64
C ILE A 151 -9.58 25.08 10.78
N LEU A 152 -8.99 23.88 10.76
CA LEU A 152 -7.95 23.48 9.85
C LEU A 152 -8.57 22.58 8.78
N SER A 153 -8.27 22.85 7.52
CA SER A 153 -8.74 22.07 6.37
C SER A 153 -7.62 21.79 5.38
N PHE A 154 -7.83 20.80 4.54
CA PHE A 154 -6.99 20.60 3.36
C PHE A 154 -7.24 21.70 2.33
N PRO A 155 -6.25 22.03 1.50
CA PRO A 155 -6.46 22.95 0.40
C PRO A 155 -7.50 22.39 -0.58
N ASP A 156 -8.26 23.30 -1.20
CA ASP A 156 -9.23 22.96 -2.25
C ASP A 156 -8.50 22.62 -3.56
N ASP A 157 -8.09 21.35 -3.68
CA ASP A 157 -7.39 20.84 -4.86
C ASP A 157 -8.01 19.51 -5.31
N PRO A 158 -8.41 19.37 -6.60
CA PRO A 158 -9.02 18.15 -7.11
C PRO A 158 -8.17 16.88 -6.95
N ARG A 159 -6.85 17.02 -6.81
CA ARG A 159 -5.96 15.87 -6.55
C ARG A 159 -6.18 15.25 -5.17
N LEU A 160 -6.80 15.98 -4.25
CA LEU A 160 -7.13 15.55 -2.89
C LEU A 160 -8.54 14.97 -2.77
N ASP A 161 -9.30 14.96 -3.87
CA ASP A 161 -10.64 14.37 -3.90
C ASP A 161 -10.59 12.89 -3.47
N GLY A 162 -11.51 12.50 -2.59
CA GLY A 162 -11.56 11.11 -2.08
C GLY A 162 -10.68 10.83 -0.87
N LEU A 163 -9.88 11.78 -0.38
CA LEU A 163 -9.22 11.62 0.93
C LEU A 163 -10.23 11.47 2.07
N ASP A 164 -11.45 11.97 1.86
CA ASP A 164 -12.56 11.92 2.82
C ASP A 164 -12.15 12.47 4.20
N ILE A 165 -11.32 13.52 4.18
CA ILE A 165 -10.78 14.17 5.35
C ILE A 165 -11.71 15.30 5.74
N LYS A 166 -12.23 15.21 6.96
CA LYS A 166 -13.07 16.24 7.53
C LYS A 166 -12.23 17.39 8.06
N GLU A 167 -12.84 18.55 8.11
CA GLU A 167 -12.30 19.69 8.82
C GLU A 167 -11.99 19.32 10.29
N LEU A 168 -10.86 19.78 10.79
CA LEU A 168 -10.45 19.59 12.18
C LEU A 168 -10.59 20.90 12.93
N ARG A 169 -11.48 20.91 13.91
CA ARG A 169 -11.61 22.04 14.83
C ARG A 169 -10.57 21.92 15.95
N LEU A 170 -9.67 22.88 16.00
CA LEU A 170 -8.64 22.94 17.05
C LEU A 170 -9.23 23.49 18.35
N PRO A 171 -8.75 23.02 19.51
CA PRO A 171 -9.23 23.46 20.83
C PRO A 171 -8.86 24.92 21.15
#